data_3845a3978cae22015b775bf8b00689b3
#
_entry.id   3845a3978cae22015b775bf8b00689b3
#
_cell.length_a   1.000
_cell.length_b   1.000
_cell.length_c   1.000
_cell.angle_alpha   90.00
_cell.angle_beta   90.00
_cell.angle_gamma   90.00
#
_symmetry.space_group_name_H-M   'P 1'
#
loop_
_entity.id
_entity.type
_entity.pdbx_description
1 polymer ?
#
loop_
_entity_poly.entity_id
_entity_poly.type
_entity_poly.pdbx_seq_one_letter_code
_entity_poly.pdbx_strand_id
1 'polypeptide(L)'
;MENPNIKIVERYLDALRAKDLSRAPVDPDVQFEDPLTTPSSGIKAWTEFVSGMLPALNDVRAKQHIAEGATVATLWEADTVWGVIPIFEYFRIHEGLIKEAKAFFDPRPITNAK
;
A
#
# COMPACT_ATOMS: atom_id res chain seq x y z
N MET A 1 -23.55 -5.99 5.06
CA MET A 1 -22.48 -5.83 6.05
C MET A 1 -21.15 -5.57 5.36
N GLU A 2 -20.40 -4.65 5.92
CA GLU A 2 -19.09 -4.35 5.37
C GLU A 2 -18.11 -5.49 5.66
N ASN A 3 -17.28 -5.81 4.68
CA ASN A 3 -16.24 -6.82 4.84
C ASN A 3 -15.19 -6.28 5.83
N PRO A 4 -14.92 -7.01 6.94
CA PRO A 4 -13.99 -6.51 7.97
C PRO A 4 -12.57 -6.28 7.46
N ASN A 5 -12.18 -6.90 6.35
CA ASN A 5 -10.85 -6.71 5.78
C ASN A 5 -10.66 -5.32 5.19
N ILE A 6 -11.74 -4.58 4.91
CA ILE A 6 -11.64 -3.19 4.47
C ILE A 6 -10.98 -2.34 5.56
N LYS A 7 -11.32 -2.58 6.82
CA LYS A 7 -10.71 -1.85 7.94
C LYS A 7 -9.22 -2.13 8.09
N ILE A 8 -8.80 -3.35 7.74
CA ILE A 8 -7.38 -3.70 7.76
C ILE A 8 -6.63 -2.86 6.73
N VAL A 9 -7.19 -2.73 5.52
CA VAL A 9 -6.58 -1.89 4.48
C VAL A 9 -6.59 -0.42 4.89
N GLU A 10 -7.66 0.05 5.52
CA GLU A 10 -7.73 1.43 5.99
C GLU A 10 -6.62 1.71 7.02
N ARG A 11 -6.35 0.77 7.93
CA ARG A 11 -5.24 0.91 8.88
C ARG A 11 -3.89 0.97 8.19
N TYR A 12 -3.73 0.16 7.12
CA TYR A 12 -2.52 0.17 6.33
C TYR A 12 -2.28 1.54 5.70
N LEU A 13 -3.31 2.09 5.05
CA LEU A 13 -3.20 3.40 4.41
C LEU A 13 -2.99 4.51 5.45
N ASP A 14 -3.63 4.41 6.61
CA ASP A 14 -3.43 5.36 7.70
C ASP A 14 -2.00 5.34 8.25
N ALA A 15 -1.38 4.16 8.29
CA ALA A 15 0.01 4.03 8.71
C ALA A 15 0.95 4.75 7.73
N LEU A 16 0.67 4.64 6.42
CA LEU A 16 1.43 5.38 5.41
C LEU A 16 1.24 6.90 5.58
N ARG A 17 0.00 7.33 5.77
CA ARG A 17 -0.30 8.76 5.96
C ARG A 17 0.41 9.31 7.19
N ALA A 18 0.42 8.54 8.29
CA ALA A 18 1.08 8.93 9.53
C ALA A 18 2.60 8.79 9.46
N LYS A 19 3.10 8.14 8.41
CA LYS A 19 4.53 7.82 8.25
C LYS A 19 5.06 7.00 9.42
N ASP A 20 4.20 6.12 9.94
CA ASP A 20 4.52 5.24 11.06
C ASP A 20 4.20 3.80 10.66
N LEU A 21 5.18 3.11 10.09
CA LEU A 21 4.99 1.77 9.56
C LEU A 21 4.77 0.71 10.63
N SER A 22 5.09 1.01 11.88
CA SER A 22 4.84 0.09 12.98
C SER A 22 3.33 -0.14 13.20
N ARG A 23 2.49 0.76 12.69
CA ARG A 23 1.04 0.67 12.80
C ARG A 23 0.41 -0.13 11.66
N ALA A 24 1.16 -0.47 10.63
CA ALA A 24 0.63 -1.20 9.49
C ALA A 24 0.41 -2.67 9.83
N PRO A 25 -0.80 -3.21 9.58
CA PRO A 25 -1.12 -4.61 9.88
C PRO A 25 -0.56 -5.56 8.81
N VAL A 26 0.75 -5.66 8.74
CA VAL A 26 1.46 -6.42 7.71
C VAL A 26 2.07 -7.67 8.32
N ASP A 27 1.88 -8.80 7.63
CA ASP A 27 2.43 -10.10 8.07
C ASP A 27 3.95 -10.10 7.96
N PRO A 28 4.65 -10.76 8.91
CA PRO A 28 6.11 -10.88 8.82
C PRO A 28 6.62 -11.48 7.51
N ASP A 29 5.81 -12.32 6.85
CA ASP A 29 6.17 -12.97 5.59
C ASP A 29 5.48 -12.32 4.38
N VAL A 30 5.08 -11.06 4.49
CA VAL A 30 4.35 -10.35 3.44
C VAL A 30 5.04 -10.46 2.09
N GLN A 31 4.24 -10.68 1.05
CA GLN A 31 4.69 -10.65 -0.34
C GLN A 31 4.21 -9.34 -0.96
N PHE A 32 5.10 -8.65 -1.65
CA PHE A 32 4.73 -7.35 -2.21
C PHE A 32 5.43 -7.09 -3.53
N GLU A 33 4.79 -6.28 -4.37
CA GLU A 33 5.38 -5.78 -5.60
C GLU A 33 4.65 -4.53 -6.08
N ASP A 34 5.34 -3.73 -6.86
CA ASP A 34 4.76 -2.60 -7.56
C ASP A 34 5.66 -2.25 -8.76
N PRO A 35 5.31 -1.22 -9.57
CA PRO A 35 6.11 -0.85 -10.75
C PRO A 35 7.54 -0.42 -10.46
N LEU A 36 7.89 -0.15 -9.21
CA LEU A 36 9.22 0.33 -8.82
C LEU A 36 10.10 -0.76 -8.20
N THR A 37 9.55 -1.96 -8.00
CA THR A 37 10.29 -3.06 -7.39
C THR A 37 9.93 -4.39 -8.04
N THR A 38 10.82 -5.38 -7.89
CA THR A 38 10.52 -6.75 -8.28
C THR A 38 9.68 -7.41 -7.18
N PRO A 39 9.03 -8.55 -7.48
CA PRO A 39 8.35 -9.31 -6.45
C PRO A 39 9.32 -9.61 -5.29
N SER A 40 8.90 -9.27 -4.09
CA SER A 40 9.74 -9.34 -2.88
C SER A 40 8.94 -9.91 -1.73
N SER A 41 9.62 -10.34 -0.67
CA SER A 41 8.95 -10.87 0.51
C SER A 41 9.67 -10.50 1.79
N GLY A 42 8.89 -10.50 2.88
CA GLY A 42 9.39 -10.26 4.22
C GLY A 42 9.18 -8.85 4.71
N ILE A 43 8.91 -8.73 6.01
CA ILE A 43 8.61 -7.44 6.64
C ILE A 43 9.80 -6.49 6.59
N LYS A 44 11.03 -7.03 6.66
CA LYS A 44 12.22 -6.18 6.59
C LYS A 44 12.34 -5.52 5.23
N ALA A 45 12.21 -6.30 4.14
CA ALA A 45 12.29 -5.77 2.79
C ALA A 45 11.15 -4.79 2.53
N TRP A 46 9.94 -5.10 3.00
CA TRP A 46 8.79 -4.22 2.87
C TRP A 46 9.04 -2.89 3.58
N THR A 47 9.53 -2.94 4.81
CA THR A 47 9.79 -1.74 5.61
C THR A 47 10.85 -0.86 4.93
N GLU A 48 11.93 -1.47 4.46
CA GLU A 48 12.98 -0.72 3.77
C GLU A 48 12.47 -0.04 2.51
N PHE A 49 11.71 -0.78 1.70
CA PHE A 49 11.19 -0.22 0.46
C PHE A 49 10.21 0.93 0.72
N VAL A 50 9.24 0.72 1.60
CA VAL A 50 8.22 1.74 1.88
C VAL A 50 8.83 2.95 2.59
N SER A 51 9.75 2.72 3.52
CA SER A 51 10.43 3.81 4.22
C SER A 51 11.12 4.76 3.26
N GLY A 52 11.67 4.23 2.16
CA GLY A 52 12.31 5.06 1.15
C GLY A 52 11.35 5.99 0.42
N MET A 53 10.06 5.65 0.40
CA MET A 53 9.05 6.44 -0.30
C MET A 53 8.37 7.47 0.61
N LEU A 54 8.37 7.25 1.92
CA LEU A 54 7.64 8.12 2.86
C LEU A 54 8.02 9.59 2.80
N PRO A 55 9.31 9.97 2.65
CA PRO A 55 9.65 11.39 2.58
C PRO A 55 8.99 12.14 1.43
N ALA A 56 8.65 11.42 0.33
CA ALA A 56 8.01 12.03 -0.83
C ALA A 56 6.50 12.08 -0.72
N LEU A 57 5.92 11.42 0.29
CA LEU A 57 4.48 11.29 0.45
C LEU A 57 3.94 12.45 1.28
N ASN A 58 2.98 13.20 0.73
CA ASN A 58 2.31 14.31 1.43
C ASN A 58 1.00 13.89 2.06
N ASP A 59 0.24 13.02 1.39
CA ASP A 59 -1.06 12.57 1.88
C ASP A 59 -1.48 11.28 1.17
N VAL A 60 -2.45 10.59 1.74
CA VAL A 60 -3.02 9.36 1.20
C VAL A 60 -4.55 9.49 1.25
N ARG A 61 -5.22 9.25 0.13
CA ARG A 61 -6.68 9.35 0.06
C ARG A 61 -7.25 8.08 -0.56
N ALA A 62 -7.98 7.31 0.24
CA ALA A 62 -8.71 6.14 -0.26
C ALA A 62 -9.96 6.61 -1.01
N LYS A 63 -10.19 6.07 -2.22
CA LYS A 63 -11.32 6.43 -3.05
C LYS A 63 -12.41 5.36 -3.06
N GLN A 64 -12.01 4.10 -3.17
CA GLN A 64 -12.96 3.00 -3.26
C GLN A 64 -12.29 1.69 -2.85
N HIS A 65 -13.03 0.89 -2.09
CA HIS A 65 -12.63 -0.47 -1.76
C HIS A 65 -13.57 -1.45 -2.46
N ILE A 66 -13.01 -2.49 -3.05
CA ILE A 66 -13.76 -3.60 -3.62
C ILE A 66 -13.32 -4.84 -2.89
N ALA A 67 -14.22 -5.45 -2.11
CA ALA A 67 -13.86 -6.55 -1.23
C ALA A 67 -14.61 -7.82 -1.59
N GLU A 68 -13.89 -8.94 -1.60
CA GLU A 68 -14.47 -10.26 -1.80
C GLU A 68 -13.68 -11.26 -0.95
N GLY A 69 -14.31 -11.81 0.09
CA GLY A 69 -13.65 -12.76 0.97
C GLY A 69 -12.39 -12.18 1.59
N ALA A 70 -11.28 -12.87 1.41
CA ALA A 70 -9.98 -12.48 1.96
C ALA A 70 -9.26 -11.41 1.13
N THR A 71 -9.86 -10.97 0.03
CA THR A 71 -9.24 -10.04 -0.92
C THR A 71 -9.90 -8.67 -0.87
N VAL A 72 -9.10 -7.63 -0.86
CA VAL A 72 -9.56 -6.24 -1.01
C VAL A 72 -8.74 -5.59 -2.10
N ALA A 73 -9.40 -4.96 -3.07
CA ALA A 73 -8.75 -4.11 -4.05
C ALA A 73 -9.15 -2.67 -3.76
N THR A 74 -8.19 -1.78 -3.71
CA THR A 74 -8.45 -0.40 -3.31
C THR A 74 -7.92 0.56 -4.35
N LEU A 75 -8.78 1.48 -4.79
CA LEU A 75 -8.37 2.63 -5.58
C LEU A 75 -8.07 3.75 -4.59
N TRP A 76 -6.83 4.24 -4.61
CA TRP A 76 -6.44 5.33 -3.72
C TRP A 76 -5.47 6.28 -4.43
N GLU A 77 -5.24 7.42 -3.84
CA GLU A 77 -4.34 8.44 -4.38
C GLU A 77 -3.21 8.68 -3.41
N ALA A 78 -1.98 8.63 -3.94
CA ALA A 78 -0.80 9.08 -3.23
C ALA A 78 -0.53 10.51 -3.66
N ASP A 79 -0.66 11.44 -2.73
CA ASP A 79 -0.30 12.83 -2.96
C ASP A 79 1.19 12.96 -2.65
N THR A 80 1.99 13.22 -3.67
CA THR A 80 3.44 13.16 -3.55
C THR A 80 4.10 14.45 -4.03
N VAL A 81 5.40 14.56 -3.77
CA VAL A 81 6.20 15.69 -4.28
C VAL A 81 6.24 15.73 -5.82
N TRP A 82 5.87 14.63 -6.49
CA TRP A 82 5.79 14.55 -7.95
C TRP A 82 4.37 14.76 -8.48
N GLY A 83 3.43 15.08 -7.60
CA GLY A 83 2.01 15.22 -7.93
C GLY A 83 1.18 14.09 -7.36
N VAL A 84 -0.12 14.09 -7.70
CA VAL A 84 -1.05 13.07 -7.25
C VAL A 84 -0.96 11.87 -8.17
N ILE A 85 -0.67 10.70 -7.61
CA ILE A 85 -0.53 9.46 -8.36
C ILE A 85 -1.68 8.52 -7.98
N PRO A 86 -2.59 8.20 -8.93
CA PRO A 86 -3.62 7.20 -8.68
C PRO A 86 -2.99 5.81 -8.58
N ILE A 87 -3.41 5.04 -7.58
CA ILE A 87 -2.89 3.69 -7.35
C ILE A 87 -4.07 2.74 -7.23
N PHE A 88 -3.97 1.58 -7.88
CA PHE A 88 -4.90 0.48 -7.68
C PHE A 88 -4.12 -0.64 -7.02
N GLU A 89 -4.51 -1.01 -5.81
CA GLU A 89 -3.73 -1.97 -5.02
C GLU A 89 -4.57 -3.16 -4.60
N TYR A 90 -4.00 -4.35 -4.82
CA TYR A 90 -4.60 -5.62 -4.45
C TYR A 90 -4.00 -6.07 -3.13
N PHE A 91 -4.87 -6.44 -2.18
CA PHE A 91 -4.46 -6.96 -0.87
C PHE A 91 -5.10 -8.32 -0.63
N ARG A 92 -4.30 -9.26 -0.13
CA ARG A 92 -4.81 -10.52 0.41
C ARG A 92 -4.56 -10.52 1.91
N ILE A 93 -5.61 -10.80 2.68
CA ILE A 93 -5.60 -10.64 4.13
C ILE A 93 -5.98 -11.96 4.80
N HIS A 94 -5.28 -12.31 5.88
CA HIS A 94 -5.58 -13.49 6.66
C HIS A 94 -5.33 -13.18 8.13
N GLU A 95 -6.34 -13.48 8.97
CA GLU A 95 -6.25 -13.27 10.41
C GLU A 95 -5.83 -11.84 10.79
N GLY A 96 -6.37 -10.85 10.09
CA GLY A 96 -6.13 -9.45 10.38
C GLY A 96 -4.81 -8.90 9.89
N LEU A 97 -4.04 -9.68 9.12
CA LEU A 97 -2.75 -9.25 8.60
C LEU A 97 -2.72 -9.32 7.08
N ILE A 98 -2.07 -8.34 6.48
CA ILE A 98 -1.88 -8.29 5.02
C ILE A 98 -0.76 -9.26 4.66
N LYS A 99 -1.13 -10.31 3.91
CA LYS A 99 -0.20 -11.33 3.45
C LYS A 99 0.41 -10.98 2.10
N GLU A 100 -0.31 -10.21 1.29
CA GLU A 100 0.13 -9.87 -0.06
C GLU A 100 -0.38 -8.48 -0.40
N ALA A 101 0.49 -7.66 -1.00
CA ALA A 101 0.15 -6.32 -1.45
C ALA A 101 0.78 -6.09 -2.82
N LYS A 102 -0.06 -5.86 -3.85
CA LYS A 102 0.39 -5.62 -5.22
C LYS A 102 -0.20 -4.30 -5.69
N ALA A 103 0.64 -3.33 -5.95
CA ALA A 103 0.20 -2.01 -6.38
C ALA A 103 0.43 -1.82 -7.89
N PHE A 104 -0.52 -1.16 -8.52
CA PHE A 104 -0.48 -0.86 -9.96
C PHE A 104 -0.67 0.64 -10.13
N PHE A 105 0.30 1.28 -10.75
CA PHE A 105 0.24 2.71 -11.02
C PHE A 105 1.24 3.05 -12.14
N ASP A 106 1.09 4.26 -12.68
CA ASP A 106 2.03 4.77 -13.67
C ASP A 106 3.25 5.31 -12.92
N PRO A 107 4.44 4.70 -13.07
CA PRO A 107 5.63 5.12 -12.33
C PRO A 107 6.33 6.35 -12.92
N ARG A 108 5.93 6.79 -14.13
CA ARG A 108 6.65 7.86 -14.84
C ARG A 108 6.79 9.17 -14.06
N PRO A 109 5.80 9.64 -13.28
CA PRO A 109 6.02 10.83 -12.46
C PRO A 109 7.21 10.71 -11.53
N ILE A 110 7.50 9.48 -11.08
CA ILE A 110 8.63 9.21 -10.19
C ILE A 110 9.90 8.95 -11.00
N THR A 111 9.83 8.04 -11.98
CA THR A 111 11.01 7.59 -12.71
C THR A 111 11.56 8.65 -13.65
N ASN A 112 10.72 9.58 -14.12
CA ASN A 112 11.15 10.67 -14.99
C ASN A 112 11.53 11.93 -14.21
N ALA A 113 11.42 11.91 -12.89
CA ALA A 113 11.80 13.06 -12.05
C ALA A 113 13.32 13.26 -12.12
N LYS A 114 13.74 14.55 -12.11
CA LYS A 114 15.14 14.92 -12.13
C LYS A 114 15.56 15.49 -10.80
#